data_f9167c35f586d3e2d03db0fca3a84d0d
#
_entry.id   f9167c35f586d3e2d03db0fca3a84d0d
#
_cell.length_a   1.000
_cell.length_b   1.000
_cell.length_c   1.000
_cell.angle_alpha   90.00
_cell.angle_beta   90.00
_cell.angle_gamma   90.00
#
_symmetry.space_group_name_H-M   'P 1'
#
loop_
_entity.id
_entity.type
_entity.pdbx_description
1 polymer ?
#
loop_
_entity_poly.entity_id
_entity_poly.type
_entity_poly.pdbx_seq_one_letter_code
_entity_poly.pdbx_strand_id
1 'polypeptide(L)'
;MRFKNTANNETMETKLDLQYYKNFMYPVIGALYEVHRELGPGLNEYVYQEGLEMQLEEEGIGFEREKEFTPIYHTRTMNAKYRLDFVCMSEIIVECKSVEKLTQNHRAQLFNYMRLTKLPIGILVNFSHKSAEIERYLYNHQTSEVISIDGTTLTNFRKQ
;
A
#
# COMPACT_ATOMS: atom_id res chain seq x y z
N MET A 1 -3.70 -4.00 14.54
CA MET A 1 -2.96 -2.72 14.55
C MET A 1 -2.56 -2.40 15.98
N ARG A 2 -1.27 -2.41 16.27
CA ARG A 2 -0.77 -2.11 17.62
C ARG A 2 -0.38 -0.64 17.72
N PHE A 3 -1.04 0.10 18.61
CA PHE A 3 -0.66 1.46 18.99
C PHE A 3 0.07 1.39 20.33
N LYS A 4 1.26 1.97 20.45
CA LYS A 4 1.91 2.14 21.75
C LYS A 4 1.36 3.39 22.42
N ASN A 5 0.74 3.22 23.61
CA ASN A 5 0.44 4.32 24.49
C ASN A 5 1.74 4.81 25.15
N THR A 6 2.20 5.98 24.78
CA THR A 6 3.18 6.71 25.60
C THR A 6 2.42 7.56 26.60
N ALA A 7 2.39 7.09 27.85
CA ALA A 7 1.82 7.83 28.97
C ALA A 7 2.69 9.04 29.29
N ASN A 8 2.31 10.20 28.82
CA ASN A 8 2.56 11.48 29.50
C ASN A 8 1.41 12.42 29.15
N ASN A 9 0.80 12.96 30.17
CA ASN A 9 -0.36 13.85 30.21
C ASN A 9 -0.32 14.93 29.13
N GLU A 10 -1.00 14.70 28.03
CA GLU A 10 -1.63 15.68 27.15
C GLU A 10 -2.18 14.88 25.98
N THR A 11 -3.51 14.84 25.83
CA THR A 11 -4.29 14.23 24.74
C THR A 11 -3.61 13.02 24.06
N MET A 12 -4.09 11.81 24.35
CA MET A 12 -3.59 10.55 23.78
C MET A 12 -3.73 10.56 22.25
N GLU A 13 -2.80 11.20 21.57
CA GLU A 13 -2.55 10.96 20.14
C GLU A 13 -1.95 9.56 20.03
N THR A 14 -2.70 8.64 19.46
CA THR A 14 -2.24 7.29 19.17
C THR A 14 -1.21 7.39 18.05
N LYS A 15 0.06 7.36 18.39
CA LYS A 15 1.17 7.48 17.45
C LYS A 15 1.43 6.12 16.80
N LEU A 16 1.47 6.09 15.45
CA LEU A 16 1.82 4.89 14.69
C LEU A 16 3.27 4.47 14.99
N ASP A 17 3.49 3.17 15.20
CA ASP A 17 4.83 2.60 15.31
C ASP A 17 5.41 2.38 13.91
N LEU A 18 6.12 3.39 13.41
CA LEU A 18 6.68 3.37 12.04
C LEU A 18 7.69 2.23 11.85
N GLN A 19 8.47 1.90 12.89
CA GLN A 19 9.45 0.82 12.79
C GLN A 19 8.79 -0.56 12.66
N TYR A 20 7.68 -0.77 13.36
CA TYR A 20 6.87 -1.98 13.20
C TYR A 20 6.41 -2.16 11.75
N TYR A 21 5.88 -1.10 11.14
CA TYR A 21 5.40 -1.17 9.76
C TYR A 21 6.53 -1.33 8.74
N LYS A 22 7.66 -0.70 8.95
CA LYS A 22 8.86 -0.91 8.12
C LYS A 22 9.29 -2.38 8.14
N ASN A 23 9.36 -2.97 9.30
CA ASN A 23 9.73 -4.38 9.46
C ASN A 23 8.68 -5.30 8.84
N PHE A 24 7.40 -4.99 8.99
CA PHE A 24 6.31 -5.77 8.43
C PHE A 24 6.32 -5.77 6.89
N MET A 25 6.61 -4.61 6.27
CA MET A 25 6.71 -4.47 4.81
C MET A 25 7.97 -5.08 4.20
N TYR A 26 9.01 -5.28 4.98
CA TYR A 26 10.34 -5.62 4.48
C TYR A 26 10.36 -6.79 3.50
N PRO A 27 9.69 -7.94 3.74
CA PRO A 27 9.69 -9.05 2.79
C PRO A 27 9.06 -8.68 1.45
N VAL A 28 7.98 -7.91 1.45
CA VAL A 28 7.29 -7.47 0.23
C VAL A 28 8.17 -6.50 -0.56
N ILE A 29 8.80 -5.55 0.10
CA ILE A 29 9.76 -4.62 -0.53
C ILE A 29 10.91 -5.40 -1.18
N GLY A 30 11.45 -6.40 -0.51
CA GLY A 30 12.48 -7.29 -1.05
C GLY A 30 12.03 -8.00 -2.32
N ALA A 31 10.80 -8.53 -2.34
CA ALA A 31 10.21 -9.16 -3.52
C ALA A 31 10.08 -8.20 -4.71
N LEU A 32 9.68 -6.96 -4.46
CA LEU A 32 9.58 -5.92 -5.50
C LEU A 32 10.94 -5.60 -6.14
N TYR A 33 11.97 -5.45 -5.34
CA TYR A 33 13.33 -5.24 -5.86
C TYR A 33 13.84 -6.45 -6.65
N GLU A 34 13.54 -7.65 -6.21
CA GLU A 34 13.93 -8.88 -6.91
C GLU A 34 13.27 -8.97 -8.28
N VAL A 35 11.97 -8.70 -8.38
CA VAL A 35 11.23 -8.66 -9.65
C VAL A 35 11.88 -7.66 -10.62
N HIS A 36 12.18 -6.46 -10.14
CA HIS A 36 12.81 -5.44 -10.97
C HIS A 36 14.22 -5.84 -11.40
N ARG A 37 14.99 -6.45 -10.52
CA ARG A 37 16.33 -6.92 -10.82
C ARG A 37 16.33 -7.99 -11.91
N GLU A 38 15.41 -8.94 -11.85
CA GLU A 38 15.30 -10.04 -12.82
C GLU A 38 14.76 -9.59 -14.18
N LEU A 39 13.73 -8.74 -14.18
CA LEU A 39 13.04 -8.33 -15.42
C LEU A 39 13.62 -7.08 -16.08
N GLY A 40 14.26 -6.21 -15.30
CA GLY A 40 14.75 -4.93 -15.79
C GLY A 40 13.64 -3.90 -16.04
N PRO A 41 14.01 -2.70 -16.51
CA PRO A 41 13.05 -1.60 -16.71
C PRO A 41 12.27 -1.70 -18.02
N GLY A 42 11.14 -0.98 -18.09
CA GLY A 42 10.46 -0.63 -19.35
C GLY A 42 9.57 -1.70 -19.96
N LEU A 43 9.24 -2.76 -19.23
CA LEU A 43 8.26 -3.75 -19.67
C LEU A 43 6.84 -3.28 -19.36
N ASN A 44 5.85 -3.98 -19.91
CA ASN A 44 4.46 -3.71 -19.62
C ASN A 44 4.11 -4.08 -18.15
N GLU A 45 3.19 -3.34 -17.58
CA GLU A 45 2.77 -3.50 -16.18
C GLU A 45 2.39 -4.94 -15.82
N TYR A 46 1.63 -5.62 -16.70
CA TYR A 46 1.18 -7.00 -16.44
C TYR A 46 2.34 -8.01 -16.32
N VAL A 47 3.48 -7.76 -16.99
CA VAL A 47 4.66 -8.62 -16.87
C VAL A 47 5.26 -8.53 -15.48
N TYR A 48 5.32 -7.33 -14.92
CA TYR A 48 5.79 -7.13 -13.55
C TYR A 48 4.82 -7.71 -12.51
N GLN A 49 3.53 -7.60 -12.75
CA GLN A 49 2.52 -8.22 -11.89
C GLN A 49 2.66 -9.75 -11.87
N GLU A 50 2.84 -10.37 -13.01
CA GLU A 50 3.05 -11.82 -13.09
C GLU A 50 4.37 -12.23 -12.41
N GLY A 51 5.44 -11.47 -12.63
CA GLY A 51 6.72 -11.67 -11.96
C GLY A 51 6.60 -11.55 -10.43
N LEU A 52 5.84 -10.56 -9.95
CA LEU A 52 5.61 -10.40 -8.51
C LEU A 52 4.82 -11.56 -7.91
N GLU A 53 3.81 -12.05 -8.60
CA GLU A 53 3.05 -13.24 -8.17
C GLU A 53 4.00 -14.43 -7.97
N MET A 54 4.83 -14.72 -8.97
CA MET A 54 5.81 -15.81 -8.90
C MET A 54 6.82 -15.60 -7.76
N GLN A 55 7.31 -14.38 -7.57
CA GLN A 55 8.27 -14.08 -6.52
C GLN A 55 7.68 -14.24 -5.11
N LEU A 56 6.45 -13.78 -4.91
CA LEU A 56 5.74 -13.94 -3.63
C LEU A 56 5.50 -15.42 -3.32
N GLU A 57 5.15 -16.22 -4.33
CA GLU A 57 5.00 -17.67 -4.19
C GLU A 57 6.32 -18.35 -3.79
N GLU A 58 7.42 -18.03 -4.46
CA GLU A 58 8.74 -18.58 -4.16
C GLU A 58 9.20 -18.26 -2.73
N GLU A 59 8.92 -17.05 -2.26
CA GLU A 59 9.30 -16.61 -0.91
C GLU A 59 8.29 -17.06 0.18
N GLY A 60 7.19 -17.69 -0.21
CA GLY A 60 6.16 -18.13 0.74
C GLY A 60 5.41 -16.95 1.41
N ILE A 61 5.35 -15.79 0.75
CA ILE A 61 4.61 -14.63 1.22
C ILE A 61 3.14 -14.76 0.81
N GLY A 62 2.23 -14.74 1.77
CA GLY A 62 0.80 -14.83 1.50
C GLY A 62 0.28 -13.59 0.75
N PHE A 63 -0.51 -13.81 -0.29
CA PHE A 63 -1.10 -12.74 -1.08
C PHE A 63 -2.40 -13.15 -1.75
N GLU A 64 -3.17 -12.13 -2.16
CA GLU A 64 -4.28 -12.24 -3.10
C GLU A 64 -4.00 -11.29 -4.27
N ARG A 65 -4.02 -11.80 -5.48
CA ARG A 65 -3.85 -11.00 -6.71
C ARG A 65 -5.21 -10.62 -7.27
N GLU A 66 -5.29 -9.38 -7.81
CA GLU A 66 -6.52 -8.85 -8.40
C GLU A 66 -7.73 -8.97 -7.46
N LYS A 67 -7.50 -8.63 -6.20
CA LYS A 67 -8.54 -8.71 -5.17
C LYS A 67 -9.62 -7.68 -5.41
N GLU A 68 -10.85 -8.14 -5.63
CA GLU A 68 -12.02 -7.26 -5.72
C GLU A 68 -12.50 -6.82 -4.34
N PHE A 69 -12.96 -5.58 -4.27
CA PHE A 69 -13.70 -5.10 -3.10
C PHE A 69 -14.87 -4.22 -3.54
N THR A 70 -15.88 -4.17 -2.70
CA THR A 70 -17.10 -3.42 -2.92
C THR A 70 -17.27 -2.38 -1.81
N PRO A 71 -17.36 -1.09 -2.14
CA PRO A 71 -17.57 -0.06 -1.12
C PRO A 71 -18.92 -0.20 -0.42
N ILE A 72 -18.98 0.28 0.80
CA ILE A 72 -20.21 0.36 1.59
C ILE A 72 -20.57 1.83 1.76
N TYR A 73 -21.81 2.16 1.43
CA TYR A 73 -22.40 3.50 1.64
C TYR A 73 -23.42 3.41 2.77
N HIS A 74 -23.15 4.08 3.88
CA HIS A 74 -23.87 3.89 5.15
C HIS A 74 -23.84 2.42 5.58
N THR A 75 -24.94 1.70 5.49
CA THR A 75 -25.08 0.28 5.82
C THR A 75 -25.29 -0.61 4.59
N ARG A 76 -25.28 -0.01 3.39
CA ARG A 76 -25.62 -0.70 2.14
C ARG A 76 -24.39 -0.97 1.30
N THR A 77 -24.23 -2.20 0.86
CA THR A 77 -23.20 -2.57 -0.11
C THR A 77 -23.54 -1.98 -1.48
N MET A 78 -22.58 -1.29 -2.08
CA MET A 78 -22.73 -0.71 -3.41
C MET A 78 -22.56 -1.77 -4.51
N ASN A 79 -23.00 -1.46 -5.73
CA ASN A 79 -22.74 -2.30 -6.90
C ASN A 79 -21.36 -2.01 -7.52
N ALA A 80 -20.77 -0.86 -7.19
CA ALA A 80 -19.43 -0.51 -7.65
C ALA A 80 -18.40 -1.52 -7.15
N LYS A 81 -17.51 -1.93 -8.04
CA LYS A 81 -16.42 -2.84 -7.73
C LYS A 81 -15.08 -2.20 -8.08
N TYR A 82 -14.14 -2.37 -7.19
CA TYR A 82 -12.73 -2.01 -7.41
C TYR A 82 -11.87 -3.25 -7.35
N ARG A 83 -10.70 -3.16 -7.93
CA ARG A 83 -9.74 -4.25 -7.94
C ARG A 83 -8.39 -3.74 -7.50
N LEU A 84 -7.84 -4.37 -6.47
CA LEU A 84 -6.48 -4.13 -5.99
C LEU A 84 -5.54 -5.07 -6.73
N ASP A 85 -4.39 -4.57 -7.19
CA ASP A 85 -3.42 -5.43 -7.88
C ASP A 85 -2.99 -6.58 -6.99
N PHE A 86 -2.54 -6.28 -5.77
CA PHE A 86 -2.19 -7.25 -4.75
C PHE A 86 -2.62 -6.79 -3.36
N VAL A 87 -3.00 -7.75 -2.53
CA VAL A 87 -3.04 -7.60 -1.07
C VAL A 87 -2.11 -8.65 -0.48
N CYS A 88 -1.00 -8.21 0.11
CA CYS A 88 0.00 -9.08 0.69
C CYS A 88 -0.15 -9.13 2.21
N MET A 89 0.02 -10.32 2.80
CA MET A 89 0.00 -10.55 4.23
C MET A 89 -1.27 -9.99 4.91
N SER A 90 -2.38 -9.96 4.17
CA SER A 90 -3.71 -9.47 4.57
C SER A 90 -3.78 -7.99 4.97
N GLU A 91 -2.69 -7.23 4.89
CA GLU A 91 -2.62 -5.84 5.37
C GLU A 91 -1.96 -4.85 4.40
N ILE A 92 -1.28 -5.34 3.36
CA ILE A 92 -0.49 -4.50 2.45
C ILE A 92 -1.14 -4.48 1.07
N ILE A 93 -1.62 -3.31 0.65
CA ILE A 93 -1.99 -3.08 -0.75
C ILE A 93 -0.73 -2.78 -1.54
N VAL A 94 -0.53 -3.48 -2.66
CA VAL A 94 0.54 -3.17 -3.62
C VAL A 94 -0.11 -2.83 -4.96
N GLU A 95 0.15 -1.62 -5.45
CA GLU A 95 -0.24 -1.15 -6.78
C GLU A 95 0.99 -1.04 -7.68
N CYS A 96 0.99 -1.79 -8.78
CA CYS A 96 2.09 -1.85 -9.73
C CYS A 96 1.86 -0.88 -10.88
N LYS A 97 2.90 -0.14 -11.24
CA LYS A 97 2.90 0.78 -12.39
C LYS A 97 4.14 0.55 -13.25
N SER A 98 4.00 0.81 -14.53
CA SER A 98 5.11 0.89 -15.47
C SER A 98 4.90 2.12 -16.35
N VAL A 99 5.21 3.29 -15.79
CA VAL A 99 4.93 4.61 -16.35
C VAL A 99 6.17 5.49 -16.29
N GLU A 100 6.22 6.53 -17.12
CA GLU A 100 7.34 7.47 -17.11
C GLU A 100 7.47 8.17 -15.75
N LYS A 101 6.33 8.54 -15.15
CA LYS A 101 6.30 9.25 -13.86
C LYS A 101 5.07 8.86 -13.05
N LEU A 102 5.28 8.58 -11.77
CA LEU A 102 4.17 8.48 -10.81
C LEU A 102 3.50 9.84 -10.63
N THR A 103 2.18 9.86 -10.67
CA THR A 103 1.37 11.07 -10.59
C THR A 103 0.59 11.14 -9.29
N GLN A 104 0.05 12.33 -8.97
CA GLN A 104 -0.86 12.50 -7.85
C GLN A 104 -2.14 11.66 -7.99
N ASN A 105 -2.59 11.41 -9.23
CA ASN A 105 -3.73 10.53 -9.48
C ASN A 105 -3.43 9.08 -9.08
N HIS A 106 -2.23 8.58 -9.32
CA HIS A 106 -1.82 7.25 -8.87
C HIS A 106 -1.84 7.16 -7.34
N ARG A 107 -1.33 8.18 -6.65
CA ARG A 107 -1.32 8.25 -5.18
C ARG A 107 -2.72 8.37 -4.61
N ALA A 108 -3.55 9.25 -5.18
CA ALA A 108 -4.94 9.42 -4.76
C ALA A 108 -5.74 8.12 -4.88
N GLN A 109 -5.54 7.35 -5.94
CA GLN A 109 -6.18 6.04 -6.11
C GLN A 109 -5.78 5.09 -4.97
N LEU A 110 -4.50 4.96 -4.68
CA LEU A 110 -4.02 4.12 -3.58
C LEU A 110 -4.58 4.58 -2.22
N PHE A 111 -4.57 5.88 -1.95
CA PHE A 111 -5.09 6.42 -0.70
C PHE A 111 -6.59 6.16 -0.52
N ASN A 112 -7.37 6.27 -1.60
CA ASN A 112 -8.78 5.92 -1.59
C ASN A 112 -9.00 4.42 -1.34
N TYR A 113 -8.19 3.56 -1.93
CA TYR A 113 -8.25 2.12 -1.67
C TYR A 113 -7.95 1.79 -0.20
N MET A 114 -6.91 2.40 0.36
CA MET A 114 -6.58 2.24 1.79
C MET A 114 -7.72 2.70 2.69
N ARG A 115 -8.31 3.84 2.39
CA ARG A 115 -9.46 4.38 3.14
C ARG A 115 -10.68 3.47 3.06
N LEU A 116 -11.06 3.04 1.86
CA LEU A 116 -12.27 2.23 1.63
C LEU A 116 -12.15 0.82 2.18
N THR A 117 -10.97 0.22 2.08
CA THR A 117 -10.70 -1.13 2.60
C THR A 117 -10.29 -1.15 4.06
N LYS A 118 -9.88 0.00 4.61
CA LYS A 118 -9.26 0.16 5.94
C LYS A 118 -7.96 -0.62 6.11
N LEU A 119 -7.33 -1.04 5.02
CA LEU A 119 -6.03 -1.68 5.08
C LEU A 119 -4.96 -0.66 5.45
N PRO A 120 -4.05 -0.99 6.39
CA PRO A 120 -3.18 0.01 7.00
C PRO A 120 -1.98 0.39 6.16
N ILE A 121 -1.59 -0.41 5.16
CA ILE A 121 -0.34 -0.22 4.42
C ILE A 121 -0.65 -0.16 2.92
N GLY A 122 -0.07 0.83 2.25
CA GLY A 122 -0.11 0.96 0.80
C GLY A 122 1.29 1.12 0.22
N ILE A 123 1.58 0.36 -0.81
CA ILE A 123 2.82 0.43 -1.57
C ILE A 123 2.46 0.75 -3.02
N LEU A 124 3.07 1.80 -3.54
CA LEU A 124 3.00 2.16 -4.95
C LEU A 124 4.39 1.93 -5.56
N VAL A 125 4.48 1.06 -6.56
CA VAL A 125 5.73 0.72 -7.20
C VAL A 125 5.68 1.02 -8.69
N ASN A 126 6.71 1.69 -9.19
CA ASN A 126 6.92 1.95 -10.61
C ASN A 126 8.18 1.22 -11.08
N PHE A 127 8.02 0.30 -12.01
CA PHE A 127 9.09 -0.54 -12.54
C PHE A 127 9.74 0.04 -13.80
N SER A 128 9.28 1.18 -14.30
CA SER A 128 9.68 1.70 -15.61
C SER A 128 11.13 2.19 -15.69
N HIS A 129 11.71 2.58 -14.56
CA HIS A 129 13.04 3.20 -14.51
C HIS A 129 14.15 2.17 -14.24
N LYS A 130 15.40 2.65 -14.34
CA LYS A 130 16.60 1.85 -14.07
C LYS A 130 16.60 1.23 -12.66
N SER A 131 15.99 1.91 -11.70
CA SER A 131 15.74 1.41 -10.34
C SER A 131 14.24 1.40 -10.07
N ALA A 132 13.76 0.42 -9.34
CA ALA A 132 12.38 0.42 -8.89
C ALA A 132 12.11 1.64 -8.00
N GLU A 133 11.08 2.40 -8.36
CA GLU A 133 10.62 3.54 -7.57
C GLU A 133 9.50 3.07 -6.65
N ILE A 134 9.72 3.08 -5.35
CA ILE A 134 8.79 2.53 -4.35
C ILE A 134 8.40 3.62 -3.37
N GLU A 135 7.10 3.90 -3.32
CA GLU A 135 6.50 4.78 -2.32
C GLU A 135 5.72 3.94 -1.32
N ARG A 136 5.83 4.28 -0.03
CA ARG A 136 5.24 3.52 1.08
C ARG A 136 4.41 4.44 1.94
N TYR A 137 3.17 4.03 2.21
CA TYR A 137 2.18 4.83 2.92
C TYR A 137 1.51 4.03 4.02
N LEU A 138 1.09 4.72 5.06
CA LEU A 138 0.30 4.16 6.15
C LEU A 138 -1.02 4.90 6.27
N TYR A 139 -2.09 4.16 6.54
CA TYR A 139 -3.41 4.71 6.81
C TYR A 139 -3.80 4.47 8.26
N ASN A 140 -4.04 5.56 8.98
CA ASN A 140 -4.60 5.51 10.32
C ASN A 140 -6.12 5.72 10.24
N HIS A 141 -6.89 4.63 10.38
CA HIS A 141 -8.35 4.70 10.31
C HIS A 141 -9.00 5.44 11.50
N GLN A 142 -8.30 5.58 12.62
CA GLN A 142 -8.80 6.33 13.78
C GLN A 142 -8.77 7.83 13.54
N THR A 143 -7.72 8.33 12.93
CA THR A 143 -7.55 9.76 12.58
C THR A 143 -7.97 10.08 11.15
N SER A 144 -8.21 9.06 10.30
CA SER A 144 -8.49 9.19 8.86
C SER A 144 -7.35 9.86 8.09
N GLU A 145 -6.13 9.64 8.51
CA GLU A 145 -4.93 10.23 7.89
C GLU A 145 -4.14 9.19 7.10
N VAL A 146 -3.62 9.62 5.94
CA VAL A 146 -2.56 8.92 5.24
C VAL A 146 -1.26 9.64 5.52
N ILE A 147 -0.27 8.90 5.96
CA ILE A 147 1.09 9.38 6.20
C ILE A 147 2.07 8.61 5.34
N SER A 148 3.18 9.27 4.95
CA SER A 148 4.29 8.56 4.35
C SER A 148 5.03 7.75 5.42
N ILE A 149 5.87 6.81 5.00
CA ILE A 149 6.62 5.95 5.93
C ILE A 149 7.60 6.72 6.82
N ASP A 150 7.94 7.97 6.48
CA ASP A 150 8.76 8.85 7.29
C ASP A 150 7.95 9.61 8.37
N GLY A 151 6.63 9.46 8.39
CA GLY A 151 5.73 10.08 9.35
C GLY A 151 5.09 11.39 8.90
N THR A 152 5.37 11.87 7.69
CA THR A 152 4.75 13.08 7.14
C THR A 152 3.28 12.83 6.80
N THR A 153 2.36 13.62 7.37
CA THR A 153 0.93 13.57 7.02
C THR A 153 0.71 14.15 5.63
N LEU A 154 0.09 13.39 4.74
CA LEU A 154 -0.14 13.75 3.35
C LEU A 154 -1.59 14.15 3.07
N THR A 155 -2.54 13.51 3.72
CA THR A 155 -3.96 13.83 3.58
C THR A 155 -4.73 13.44 4.83
N ASN A 156 -5.81 14.17 5.11
CA ASN A 156 -6.73 13.88 6.20
C ASN A 156 -8.16 13.93 5.66
N PHE A 157 -8.78 12.78 5.54
CA PHE A 157 -10.11 12.65 4.95
C PHE A 157 -11.25 13.26 5.80
N ARG A 158 -11.00 13.57 7.07
CA ARG A 158 -12.01 14.25 7.92
C ARG A 158 -12.05 15.75 7.70
N LYS A 159 -10.98 16.33 7.14
CA LYS A 159 -10.83 17.78 6.94
C LYS A 159 -11.08 18.23 5.50
N GLN A 160 -11.54 17.34 4.66
CA GLN A 160 -11.87 17.65 3.26
C GLN A 160 -13.35 17.99 3.11
#